data_2c9815526f648b4693d891b5f75258c2
#
_entry.id   2c9815526f648b4693d891b5f75258c2
#
_cell.length_a   1.000
_cell.length_b   1.000
_cell.length_c   1.000
_cell.angle_alpha   90.00
_cell.angle_beta   90.00
_cell.angle_gamma   90.00
#
_symmetry.space_group_name_H-M   'P 1'
#
loop_
_entity.id
_entity.type
_entity.pdbx_description
1 polymer ?
#
loop_
_entity_poly.entity_id
_entity_poly.type
_entity_poly.pdbx_seq_one_letter_code
_entity_poly.pdbx_strand_id
1 'polypeptide(L)'
;MCIRDRFNNAIILKQALLATFVVAIVAALLFMLFFQYTRVGLAMRATSADHELARSVGINVPRIFGLSWAIAGIIATLGGVLLATVTGVSLSLGVVALVAFPAILLGGLQSFSGAIVGGLLVGLAQALVQASSVQVVRNSSEIAPYLLLLVVLLIRPEGLFGEKRIERV
;
A
#
# COMPACT_ATOMS: atom_id res chain seq x y z
N MET A 1 -25.17 6.89 15.24
CA MET A 1 -25.17 8.35 15.45
C MET A 1 -24.62 8.98 14.19
N CYS A 2 -25.48 9.48 13.29
CA CYS A 2 -25.05 10.14 12.05
C CYS A 2 -24.90 11.62 12.33
N ILE A 3 -23.69 12.06 12.64
CA ILE A 3 -23.38 13.50 12.61
C ILE A 3 -23.06 13.81 11.14
N ARG A 4 -24.01 14.45 10.50
CA ARG A 4 -23.97 14.86 9.09
C ARG A 4 -23.34 16.25 9.07
N ASP A 5 -22.03 16.33 9.01
CA ASP A 5 -21.37 17.61 8.78
C ASP A 5 -21.55 18.05 7.35
N ARG A 6 -22.40 19.06 7.20
CA ARG A 6 -22.76 19.70 5.94
C ARG A 6 -21.78 20.82 5.64
N PHE A 7 -20.64 20.50 5.08
CA PHE A 7 -19.80 21.50 4.44
C PHE A 7 -20.34 21.75 3.03
N ASN A 8 -21.01 22.92 2.89
CA ASN A 8 -21.37 23.56 1.63
C ASN A 8 -21.87 22.64 0.50
N ASN A 9 -23.09 22.14 0.61
CA ASN A 9 -23.99 21.56 -0.41
C ASN A 9 -23.45 20.63 -1.54
N ALA A 10 -22.14 20.36 -1.63
CA ALA A 10 -21.56 19.61 -2.76
C ALA A 10 -20.97 18.24 -2.39
N ILE A 11 -20.55 17.99 -1.12
CA ILE A 11 -19.84 16.76 -0.76
C ILE A 11 -20.39 16.20 0.55
N ILE A 12 -21.08 15.05 0.48
CA ILE A 12 -21.52 14.29 1.65
C ILE A 12 -20.37 13.36 2.05
N LEU A 13 -19.45 13.83 2.87
CA LEU A 13 -18.40 12.99 3.45
C LEU A 13 -18.97 12.26 4.67
N LYS A 14 -18.96 10.92 4.62
CA LYS A 14 -19.25 10.12 5.80
C LYS A 14 -18.09 10.30 6.78
N GLN A 15 -18.36 10.75 8.01
CA GLN A 15 -17.34 10.98 9.05
C GLN A 15 -16.43 9.76 9.28
N ALA A 16 -16.99 8.55 9.18
CA ALA A 16 -16.23 7.31 9.26
C ALA A 16 -15.16 7.19 8.16
N LEU A 17 -15.46 7.63 6.95
CA LEU A 17 -14.53 7.56 5.81
C LEU A 17 -13.36 8.54 5.99
N LEU A 18 -13.63 9.74 6.47
CA LEU A 18 -12.58 10.72 6.81
C LEU A 18 -11.69 10.23 7.95
N ALA A 19 -12.28 9.70 9.02
CA ALA A 19 -11.53 9.16 10.15
C ALA A 19 -10.62 8.00 9.69
N THR A 20 -11.15 7.06 8.90
CA THR A 20 -10.37 5.94 8.34
C THR A 20 -9.21 6.44 7.47
N PHE A 21 -9.45 7.44 6.63
CA PHE A 21 -8.43 8.02 5.75
C PHE A 21 -7.32 8.71 6.56
N VAL A 22 -7.66 9.52 7.57
CA VAL A 22 -6.69 10.17 8.45
C VAL A 22 -5.86 9.15 9.21
N VAL A 23 -6.51 8.13 9.80
CA VAL A 23 -5.80 7.06 10.54
C VAL A 23 -4.87 6.29 9.60
N ALA A 24 -5.29 5.98 8.38
CA ALA A 24 -4.47 5.29 7.40
C ALA A 24 -3.23 6.12 7.00
N ILE A 25 -3.39 7.43 6.77
CA ILE A 25 -2.26 8.32 6.47
C ILE A 25 -1.30 8.41 7.66
N VAL A 26 -1.82 8.61 8.86
CA VAL A 26 -0.99 8.68 10.07
C VAL A 26 -0.22 7.38 10.28
N ALA A 27 -0.88 6.22 10.14
CA ALA A 27 -0.23 4.93 10.24
C ALA A 27 0.87 4.74 9.19
N ALA A 28 0.60 5.12 7.92
CA ALA A 28 1.58 5.05 6.84
C ALA A 28 2.80 5.96 7.10
N LEU A 29 2.57 7.18 7.58
CA LEU A 29 3.65 8.12 7.92
C LEU A 29 4.49 7.61 9.11
N LEU A 30 3.85 7.14 10.17
CA LEU A 30 4.55 6.56 11.33
C LEU A 30 5.41 5.37 10.92
N PHE A 31 4.87 4.51 10.06
CA PHE A 31 5.61 3.36 9.58
C PHE A 31 6.77 3.77 8.66
N MET A 32 6.58 4.75 7.79
CA MET A 32 7.64 5.30 6.94
C MET A 32 8.77 5.89 7.80
N LEU A 33 8.44 6.68 8.83
CA LEU A 33 9.41 7.23 9.76
C LEU A 33 10.14 6.14 10.53
N PHE A 34 9.41 5.14 11.03
CA PHE A 34 10.00 3.98 11.71
C PHE A 34 11.01 3.28 10.80
N PHE A 35 10.62 2.96 9.56
CA PHE A 35 11.47 2.23 8.63
C PHE A 35 12.71 3.04 8.19
N GLN A 36 12.57 4.37 8.10
CA GLN A 36 13.63 5.25 7.62
C GLN A 36 14.63 5.63 8.73
N TYR A 37 14.16 5.86 9.96
CA TYR A 37 14.98 6.45 11.01
C TYR A 37 15.38 5.48 12.14
N THR A 38 14.81 4.27 12.22
CA THR A 38 15.16 3.33 13.27
C THR A 38 16.31 2.41 12.89
N ARG A 39 17.06 1.95 13.90
CA ARG A 39 18.13 0.94 13.72
C ARG A 39 17.57 -0.38 13.16
N VAL A 40 16.34 -0.72 13.53
CA VAL A 40 15.66 -1.91 13.04
C VAL A 40 15.36 -1.78 11.55
N GLY A 41 14.82 -0.64 11.11
CA GLY A 41 14.58 -0.34 9.70
C GLY A 41 15.87 -0.35 8.88
N LEU A 42 16.98 0.16 9.43
CA LEU A 42 18.30 0.08 8.79
C LEU A 42 18.76 -1.38 8.63
N ALA A 43 18.62 -2.20 9.68
CA ALA A 43 18.98 -3.61 9.63
C ALA A 43 18.11 -4.39 8.62
N MET A 44 16.82 -4.08 8.53
CA MET A 44 15.92 -4.65 7.52
C MET A 44 16.37 -4.33 6.10
N ARG A 45 16.71 -3.07 5.82
CA ARG A 45 17.21 -2.65 4.50
C ARG A 45 18.56 -3.30 4.17
N ALA A 46 19.48 -3.36 5.13
CA ALA A 46 20.75 -4.05 4.94
C ALA A 46 20.57 -5.53 4.63
N THR A 47 19.65 -6.19 5.36
CA THR A 47 19.34 -7.62 5.14
C THR A 47 18.66 -7.85 3.78
N SER A 48 17.81 -6.93 3.31
CA SER A 48 17.15 -7.06 2.01
C SER A 48 18.10 -6.84 0.83
N ALA A 49 19.17 -6.06 1.02
CA ALA A 49 20.18 -5.83 0.00
C ALA A 49 21.10 -7.05 -0.19
N ASP A 50 21.63 -7.59 0.91
CA ASP A 50 22.47 -8.79 0.88
C ASP A 50 22.46 -9.49 2.24
N HIS A 51 22.00 -10.75 2.25
CA HIS A 51 21.90 -11.55 3.48
C HIS A 51 23.25 -11.99 4.03
N GLU A 52 24.23 -12.26 3.15
CA GLU A 52 25.56 -12.73 3.57
C GLU A 52 26.38 -11.57 4.12
N LEU A 53 26.37 -10.43 3.47
CA LEU A 53 27.01 -9.21 3.96
C LEU A 53 26.39 -8.75 5.28
N ALA A 54 25.07 -8.81 5.44
CA ALA A 54 24.40 -8.45 6.68
C ALA A 54 24.86 -9.36 7.85
N ARG A 55 25.04 -10.66 7.61
CA ARG A 55 25.56 -11.60 8.60
C ARG A 55 27.02 -11.31 8.97
N SER A 56 27.85 -10.98 8.00
CA SER A 56 29.28 -10.70 8.24
C SER A 56 29.50 -9.48 9.13
N VAL A 57 28.60 -8.50 9.08
CA VAL A 57 28.58 -7.30 9.93
C VAL A 57 27.92 -7.57 11.32
N GLY A 58 27.47 -8.81 11.57
CA GLY A 58 26.91 -9.23 12.87
C GLY A 58 25.40 -9.02 12.99
N ILE A 59 24.66 -8.75 11.92
CA ILE A 59 23.21 -8.65 11.93
C ILE A 59 22.60 -10.06 12.03
N ASN A 60 21.73 -10.27 13.02
CA ASN A 60 21.03 -11.53 13.19
C ASN A 60 19.84 -11.61 12.21
N VAL A 61 20.10 -12.10 11.00
CA VAL A 61 19.13 -12.20 9.91
C VAL A 61 17.82 -12.92 10.31
N PRO A 62 17.82 -14.09 10.99
CA PRO A 62 16.59 -14.73 11.44
C PRO A 62 15.70 -13.85 12.33
N ARG A 63 16.30 -13.06 13.22
CA ARG A 63 15.54 -12.13 14.08
C ARG A 63 14.92 -11.00 13.25
N ILE A 64 15.65 -10.49 12.25
CA ILE A 64 15.12 -9.45 11.36
C ILE A 64 13.94 -9.99 10.57
N PHE A 65 14.00 -11.22 10.04
CA PHE A 65 12.86 -11.86 9.39
C PHE A 65 11.65 -11.99 10.31
N GLY A 66 11.84 -12.50 11.53
CA GLY A 66 10.76 -12.61 12.51
C GLY A 66 10.11 -11.26 12.83
N LEU A 67 10.92 -10.21 13.01
CA LEU A 67 10.43 -8.84 13.22
C LEU A 67 9.66 -8.31 12.01
N SER A 68 10.14 -8.55 10.79
CA SER A 68 9.46 -8.14 9.56
C SER A 68 8.06 -8.76 9.45
N TRP A 69 7.95 -10.06 9.75
CA TRP A 69 6.66 -10.76 9.78
C TRP A 69 5.72 -10.21 10.87
N ALA A 70 6.24 -9.94 12.06
CA ALA A 70 5.45 -9.37 13.15
C ALA A 70 4.90 -7.99 12.78
N ILE A 71 5.74 -7.11 12.23
CA ILE A 71 5.33 -5.77 11.79
C ILE A 71 4.31 -5.87 10.65
N ALA A 72 4.54 -6.74 9.66
CA ALA A 72 3.59 -6.96 8.57
C ALA A 72 2.22 -7.42 9.10
N GLY A 73 2.19 -8.32 10.08
CA GLY A 73 0.97 -8.77 10.74
C GLY A 73 0.21 -7.64 11.45
N ILE A 74 0.93 -6.77 12.16
CA ILE A 74 0.31 -5.60 12.84
C ILE A 74 -0.31 -4.66 11.80
N ILE A 75 0.40 -4.33 10.72
CA ILE A 75 -0.09 -3.43 9.68
C ILE A 75 -1.29 -4.06 8.95
N ALA A 76 -1.22 -5.34 8.62
CA ALA A 76 -2.31 -6.06 7.98
C ALA A 76 -3.57 -6.07 8.85
N THR A 77 -3.42 -6.27 10.16
CA THR A 77 -4.53 -6.22 11.11
C THR A 77 -5.15 -4.82 11.19
N LEU A 78 -4.32 -3.78 11.31
CA LEU A 78 -4.79 -2.39 11.30
C LEU A 78 -5.52 -2.06 10.00
N GLY A 79 -4.96 -2.42 8.86
CA GLY A 79 -5.59 -2.22 7.55
C GLY A 79 -6.92 -2.97 7.43
N GLY A 80 -6.96 -4.23 7.87
CA GLY A 80 -8.18 -5.04 7.89
C GLY A 80 -9.28 -4.46 8.77
N VAL A 81 -8.95 -3.98 9.97
CA VAL A 81 -9.91 -3.30 10.86
C VAL A 81 -10.44 -2.02 10.22
N LEU A 82 -9.57 -1.18 9.65
CA LEU A 82 -9.99 0.05 8.97
C LEU A 82 -10.90 -0.23 7.78
N LEU A 83 -10.59 -1.24 6.97
CA LEU A 83 -11.46 -1.66 5.87
C LEU A 83 -12.80 -2.19 6.37
N ALA A 84 -12.80 -3.02 7.40
CA ALA A 84 -14.01 -3.58 7.99
C ALA A 84 -14.97 -2.51 8.54
N THR A 85 -14.46 -1.37 9.02
CA THR A 85 -15.31 -0.25 9.46
C THR A 85 -16.07 0.42 8.31
N VAL A 86 -15.55 0.35 7.10
CA VAL A 86 -16.15 0.98 5.91
C VAL A 86 -17.02 0.01 5.12
N THR A 87 -16.55 -1.21 4.91
CA THR A 87 -17.20 -2.22 4.05
C THR A 87 -17.96 -3.30 4.81
N GLY A 88 -17.79 -3.37 6.13
CA GLY A 88 -18.24 -4.49 6.94
C GLY A 88 -17.28 -5.69 6.86
N VAL A 89 -17.49 -6.67 7.74
CA VAL A 89 -16.71 -7.92 7.73
C VAL A 89 -17.35 -8.90 6.75
N SER A 90 -16.63 -9.25 5.70
CA SER A 90 -17.08 -10.21 4.68
C SER A 90 -15.92 -11.05 4.15
N LEU A 91 -16.22 -12.21 3.57
CA LEU A 91 -15.21 -13.07 2.93
C LEU A 91 -14.50 -12.38 1.75
N SER A 92 -15.12 -11.35 1.16
CA SER A 92 -14.53 -10.57 0.08
C SER A 92 -13.34 -9.70 0.51
N LEU A 93 -13.09 -9.52 1.82
CA LEU A 93 -11.88 -8.83 2.31
C LEU A 93 -10.58 -9.49 1.82
N GLY A 94 -10.60 -10.80 1.56
CA GLY A 94 -9.47 -11.50 0.95
C GLY A 94 -9.13 -11.01 -0.47
N VAL A 95 -10.11 -10.56 -1.23
CA VAL A 95 -9.93 -10.03 -2.59
C VAL A 95 -9.14 -8.69 -2.56
N VAL A 96 -9.25 -7.93 -1.47
CA VAL A 96 -8.50 -6.67 -1.29
C VAL A 96 -6.99 -6.92 -1.33
N ALA A 97 -6.52 -8.07 -0.83
CA ALA A 97 -5.11 -8.44 -0.92
C ALA A 97 -4.62 -8.57 -2.38
N LEU A 98 -5.49 -9.06 -3.28
CA LEU A 98 -5.17 -9.13 -4.71
C LEU A 98 -5.03 -7.75 -5.34
N VAL A 99 -5.86 -6.79 -4.93
CA VAL A 99 -5.79 -5.40 -5.40
C VAL A 99 -4.57 -4.66 -4.83
N ALA A 100 -4.11 -5.04 -3.64
CA ALA A 100 -2.89 -4.49 -3.05
C ALA A 100 -1.62 -4.88 -3.83
N PHE A 101 -1.62 -6.03 -4.49
CA PHE A 101 -0.48 -6.51 -5.26
C PHE A 101 -0.10 -5.58 -6.44
N PRO A 102 -1.03 -5.16 -7.33
CA PRO A 102 -0.76 -4.12 -8.31
C PRO A 102 -0.23 -2.81 -7.72
N ALA A 103 -0.73 -2.40 -6.56
CA ALA A 103 -0.29 -1.16 -5.91
C ALA A 103 1.20 -1.20 -5.51
N ILE A 104 1.65 -2.33 -4.96
CA ILE A 104 3.06 -2.53 -4.57
C ILE A 104 3.97 -2.60 -5.79
N LEU A 105 3.57 -3.33 -6.84
CA LEU A 105 4.34 -3.42 -8.10
C LEU A 105 4.45 -2.06 -8.80
N LEU A 106 3.35 -1.30 -8.83
CA LEU A 106 3.33 0.07 -9.34
C LEU A 106 4.31 0.99 -8.62
N GLY A 107 4.33 0.91 -7.29
CA GLY A 107 5.22 1.69 -6.45
C GLY A 107 6.70 1.33 -6.64
N GLY A 108 6.98 0.08 -6.98
CA GLY A 108 8.30 -0.52 -7.00
C GLY A 108 8.56 -1.34 -5.74
N LEU A 109 8.94 -2.62 -5.92
CA LEU A 109 9.09 -3.60 -4.83
C LEU A 109 10.11 -3.20 -3.74
N GLN A 110 11.07 -2.35 -4.07
CA GLN A 110 12.14 -1.92 -3.15
C GLN A 110 11.87 -0.55 -2.52
N SER A 111 10.80 0.14 -2.95
CA SER A 111 10.49 1.49 -2.48
C SER A 111 9.26 1.52 -1.61
N PHE A 112 9.48 1.79 -0.31
CA PHE A 112 8.39 1.93 0.65
C PHE A 112 7.49 3.15 0.34
N SER A 113 8.11 4.30 0.01
CA SER A 113 7.39 5.50 -0.43
C SER A 113 6.63 5.25 -1.73
N GLY A 114 7.21 4.45 -2.62
CA GLY A 114 6.58 4.02 -3.86
C GLY A 114 5.30 3.22 -3.61
N ALA A 115 5.29 2.30 -2.65
CA ALA A 115 4.10 1.53 -2.32
C ALA A 115 2.93 2.41 -1.84
N ILE A 116 3.20 3.48 -1.07
CA ILE A 116 2.18 4.44 -0.65
C ILE A 116 1.62 5.19 -1.86
N VAL A 117 2.49 5.70 -2.72
CA VAL A 117 2.07 6.42 -3.94
C VAL A 117 1.33 5.47 -4.89
N GLY A 118 1.82 4.25 -5.07
CA GLY A 118 1.17 3.22 -5.87
C GLY A 118 -0.24 2.89 -5.36
N GLY A 119 -0.41 2.76 -4.04
CA GLY A 119 -1.71 2.55 -3.41
C GLY A 119 -2.69 3.72 -3.64
N LEU A 120 -2.20 4.96 -3.53
CA LEU A 120 -3.01 6.16 -3.82
C LEU A 120 -3.43 6.21 -5.30
N LEU A 121 -2.52 5.91 -6.22
CA LEU A 121 -2.83 5.89 -7.66
C LEU A 121 -3.85 4.81 -8.02
N VAL A 122 -3.69 3.61 -7.46
CA VAL A 122 -4.64 2.52 -7.65
C VAL A 122 -6.01 2.89 -7.09
N GLY A 123 -6.07 3.43 -5.88
CA GLY A 123 -7.33 3.88 -5.27
C GLY A 123 -8.00 4.99 -6.08
N LEU A 124 -7.23 5.95 -6.60
CA LEU A 124 -7.74 7.01 -7.46
C LEU A 124 -8.27 6.45 -8.79
N ALA A 125 -7.54 5.54 -9.42
CA ALA A 125 -7.98 4.89 -10.66
C ALA A 125 -9.30 4.13 -10.45
N GLN A 126 -9.42 3.36 -9.37
CA GLN A 126 -10.67 2.68 -9.02
C GLN A 126 -11.83 3.66 -8.79
N ALA A 127 -11.58 4.76 -8.07
CA ALA A 127 -12.59 5.78 -7.80
C ALA A 127 -13.08 6.45 -9.11
N LEU A 128 -12.17 6.76 -10.03
CA LEU A 128 -12.52 7.33 -11.35
C LEU A 128 -13.36 6.36 -12.19
N VAL A 129 -12.99 5.08 -12.21
CA VAL A 129 -13.75 4.04 -12.92
C VAL A 129 -15.15 3.86 -12.30
N GLN A 130 -15.27 3.87 -10.99
CA GLN A 130 -16.54 3.78 -10.27
C GLN A 130 -17.44 5.01 -10.49
N ALA A 131 -16.86 6.19 -10.69
CA ALA A 131 -17.58 7.42 -10.96
C ALA A 131 -18.12 7.51 -12.39
N SER A 132 -17.75 6.59 -13.29
CA SER A 132 -18.20 6.61 -14.67
C SER A 132 -19.71 6.32 -14.79
N SER A 133 -20.37 7.02 -15.72
CA SER A 133 -21.81 6.86 -15.97
C SER A 133 -22.15 5.54 -16.67
N VAL A 134 -21.18 4.87 -17.29
CA VAL A 134 -21.37 3.63 -18.03
C VAL A 134 -21.32 2.44 -17.09
N GLN A 135 -22.43 1.71 -16.97
CA GLN A 135 -22.58 0.57 -16.06
C GLN A 135 -21.50 -0.52 -16.27
N VAL A 136 -21.14 -0.81 -17.52
CA VAL A 136 -20.13 -1.80 -17.87
C VAL A 136 -18.75 -1.40 -17.32
N VAL A 137 -18.38 -0.14 -17.46
CA VAL A 137 -17.11 0.42 -16.96
C VAL A 137 -17.07 0.38 -15.44
N ARG A 138 -18.17 0.74 -14.78
CA ARG A 138 -18.29 0.71 -13.32
C ARG A 138 -18.12 -0.70 -12.74
N ASN A 139 -18.67 -1.72 -13.40
CA ASN A 139 -18.54 -3.11 -12.98
C ASN A 139 -17.11 -3.64 -13.18
N SER A 140 -16.29 -2.98 -13.99
CA SER A 140 -14.89 -3.34 -14.26
C SER A 140 -13.90 -2.64 -13.32
N SER A 141 -14.36 -2.02 -12.24
CA SER A 141 -13.50 -1.31 -11.27
C SER A 141 -12.43 -2.21 -10.63
N GLU A 142 -12.69 -3.51 -10.50
CA GLU A 142 -11.73 -4.49 -10.00
C GLU A 142 -10.58 -4.76 -10.98
N ILE A 143 -10.79 -4.55 -12.26
CA ILE A 143 -9.77 -4.75 -13.32
C ILE A 143 -8.89 -3.51 -13.48
N ALA A 144 -9.38 -2.33 -13.11
CA ALA A 144 -8.68 -1.06 -13.28
C ALA A 144 -7.24 -1.04 -12.71
N PRO A 145 -6.95 -1.60 -11.51
CA PRO A 145 -5.60 -1.69 -10.96
C PRO A 145 -4.63 -2.45 -11.85
N TYR A 146 -5.09 -3.53 -12.45
CA TYR A 146 -4.25 -4.39 -13.30
C TYR A 146 -3.98 -3.75 -14.65
N LEU A 147 -4.96 -3.03 -15.24
CA LEU A 147 -4.75 -2.25 -16.45
C LEU A 147 -3.78 -1.10 -16.21
N LEU A 148 -3.92 -0.39 -15.08
CA LEU A 148 -2.99 0.66 -14.70
C LEU A 148 -1.57 0.10 -14.52
N LEU A 149 -1.44 -1.04 -13.84
CA LEU A 149 -0.17 -1.75 -13.65
C LEU A 149 0.46 -2.08 -15.01
N LEU A 150 -0.30 -2.67 -15.92
CA LEU A 150 0.17 -3.06 -17.25
C LEU A 150 0.71 -1.85 -18.02
N VAL A 151 -0.02 -0.74 -18.03
CA VAL A 151 0.41 0.50 -18.71
C VAL A 151 1.71 1.03 -18.08
N VAL A 152 1.81 1.06 -16.76
CA VAL A 152 3.01 1.58 -16.10
C VAL A 152 4.21 0.66 -16.31
N LEU A 153 4.05 -0.67 -16.22
CA LEU A 153 5.15 -1.61 -16.47
C LEU A 153 5.62 -1.62 -17.93
N LEU A 154 4.76 -1.30 -18.90
CA LEU A 154 5.17 -1.12 -20.30
C LEU A 154 6.08 0.12 -20.48
N ILE A 155 5.86 1.16 -19.68
CA ILE A 155 6.64 2.40 -19.74
C ILE A 155 7.88 2.33 -18.84
N ARG A 156 7.70 1.75 -17.62
CA ARG A 156 8.73 1.59 -16.59
C ARG A 156 8.64 0.21 -15.95
N PRO A 157 9.40 -0.78 -16.42
CA PRO A 157 9.34 -2.16 -15.92
C PRO A 157 9.80 -2.29 -14.46
N GLU A 158 10.51 -1.30 -13.93
CA GLU A 158 10.99 -1.27 -12.53
C GLU A 158 9.97 -0.67 -11.55
N GLY A 159 8.80 -0.22 -12.03
CA GLY A 159 7.85 0.57 -11.27
C GLY A 159 8.21 2.05 -11.20
N LEU A 160 7.37 2.85 -10.53
CA LEU A 160 7.55 4.32 -10.47
C LEU A 160 8.80 4.74 -9.69
N PHE A 161 9.12 4.01 -8.61
CA PHE A 161 10.23 4.30 -7.69
C PHE A 161 11.20 3.11 -7.55
N GLY A 162 11.19 2.16 -8.50
CA GLY A 162 12.12 1.04 -8.53
C GLY A 162 13.54 1.51 -8.83
N GLU A 163 14.54 0.90 -8.20
CA GLU A 163 15.94 1.14 -8.49
C GLU A 163 16.34 0.38 -9.76
N LYS A 164 17.08 1.06 -10.66
CA LYS A 164 17.64 0.42 -11.84
C LYS A 164 18.65 -0.65 -11.42
N ARG A 165 18.39 -1.90 -11.76
CA ARG A 165 19.39 -2.97 -11.64
C ARG A 165 20.57 -2.65 -12.55
N ILE A 166 21.69 -2.27 -11.98
CA ILE A 166 22.96 -2.21 -12.69
C ILE A 166 23.49 -3.66 -12.69
N GLU A 167 23.26 -4.39 -13.76
CA GLU A 167 23.96 -5.65 -13.99
C GLU A 167 25.43 -5.31 -14.22
N ARG A 168 26.25 -5.56 -13.21
CA ARG A 168 27.69 -5.61 -13.41
C ARG A 168 28.01 -6.95 -14.07
N VAL A 169 28.29 -6.91 -15.36
CA VAL A 169 28.92 -7.99 -16.11
C VAL A 169 30.37 -8.13 -15.65
#